data_a37a853ccd459f62cc573731130cd67a
#
_entry.id   a37a853ccd459f62cc573731130cd67a
#
_cell.length_a   1.000
_cell.length_b   1.000
_cell.length_c   1.000
_cell.angle_alpha   90.00
_cell.angle_beta   90.00
_cell.angle_gamma   90.00
#
_symmetry.space_group_name_H-M   'P 1'
#
loop_
_entity.id
_entity.type
_entity.pdbx_description
1 polymer ?
#
loop_
_entity_poly.entity_id
_entity_poly.type
_entity_poly.pdbx_seq_one_letter_code
_entity_poly.pdbx_strand_id
1 'polypeptide(L)'
;VQSAHECGCNMLRVWGGGVFEKDSFYSECDRLGILVTQDFLMACGTYPEDDKDFLDKLSRETAAGAVRLRNHPSLVWWSGDNENAVDGYFNKKSFPGKTVVSKSIAPVLSRLDPQRAFLLSSPYGGVPFKSATCGTTHNTAYLGDWFDFVSGETPFDYYNEINRYLSRFMAEQPSYGLSFVSSLKKFMTDEDIFGKNSDIMEYHCQNNPCLKETIFAYSE
;
A
#
# COMPACT_ATOMS: atom_id res chain seq x y z
N VAL A 1 8.83 -12.34 -8.02
CA VAL A 1 9.69 -12.60 -6.85
C VAL A 1 11.15 -12.57 -7.26
N GLN A 2 11.58 -13.38 -8.25
CA GLN A 2 12.97 -13.46 -8.69
C GLN A 2 13.56 -12.08 -9.03
N SER A 3 12.87 -11.27 -9.84
CA SER A 3 13.34 -9.93 -10.21
C SER A 3 13.50 -9.01 -8.99
N ALA A 4 12.58 -9.10 -8.02
CA ALA A 4 12.70 -8.33 -6.78
C ALA A 4 13.94 -8.75 -5.99
N HIS A 5 14.22 -10.06 -5.90
CA HIS A 5 15.42 -10.58 -5.26
C HIS A 5 16.69 -10.09 -5.95
N GLU A 6 16.75 -10.15 -7.29
CA GLU A 6 17.87 -9.65 -8.08
C GLU A 6 18.10 -8.14 -7.93
N CYS A 7 17.02 -7.38 -7.68
CA CYS A 7 17.10 -5.95 -7.34
C CYS A 7 17.48 -5.69 -5.86
N GLY A 8 17.75 -6.72 -5.07
CA GLY A 8 18.14 -6.59 -3.66
C GLY A 8 16.96 -6.37 -2.70
N CYS A 9 15.72 -6.57 -3.14
CA CYS A 9 14.56 -6.53 -2.24
C CYS A 9 14.62 -7.72 -1.28
N ASN A 10 14.43 -7.46 0.00
CA ASN A 10 14.37 -8.47 1.06
C ASN A 10 12.98 -8.63 1.67
N MET A 11 12.02 -7.81 1.25
CA MET A 11 10.63 -7.88 1.69
C MET A 11 9.69 -7.44 0.56
N LEU A 12 8.53 -8.08 0.48
CA LEU A 12 7.43 -7.74 -0.41
C LEU A 12 6.13 -7.57 0.38
N ARG A 13 5.28 -6.69 -0.07
CA ARG A 13 3.93 -6.51 0.45
C ARG A 13 2.90 -6.99 -0.55
N VAL A 14 1.96 -7.80 -0.09
CA VAL A 14 0.75 -8.13 -0.85
C VAL A 14 -0.34 -7.18 -0.40
N TRP A 15 -0.65 -6.23 -1.26
CA TRP A 15 -1.55 -5.11 -1.00
C TRP A 15 -3.03 -5.52 -0.98
N GLY A 16 -3.81 -4.89 -0.10
CA GLY A 16 -5.22 -5.19 0.12
C GLY A 16 -6.17 -4.86 -1.05
N GLY A 17 -5.74 -4.03 -2.00
CA GLY A 17 -6.47 -3.78 -3.25
C GLY A 17 -6.20 -4.80 -4.36
N GLY A 18 -5.42 -5.83 -4.08
CA GLY A 18 -5.06 -6.91 -4.99
C GLY A 18 -5.82 -8.21 -4.75
N VAL A 19 -5.09 -9.32 -4.76
CA VAL A 19 -5.59 -10.67 -4.50
C VAL A 19 -4.59 -11.41 -3.60
N PHE A 20 -5.03 -12.47 -2.93
CA PHE A 20 -4.08 -13.42 -2.37
C PHE A 20 -3.28 -14.05 -3.50
N GLU A 21 -1.97 -13.92 -3.48
CA GLU A 21 -1.09 -14.42 -4.52
C GLU A 21 -1.15 -15.94 -4.62
N LYS A 22 -0.63 -16.49 -5.71
CA LYS A 22 -0.53 -17.94 -5.91
C LYS A 22 0.43 -18.57 -4.91
N ASP A 23 0.25 -19.83 -4.58
CA ASP A 23 1.14 -20.57 -3.67
C ASP A 23 2.60 -20.53 -4.13
N SER A 24 2.82 -20.51 -5.45
CA SER A 24 4.16 -20.37 -6.04
C SER A 24 4.87 -19.05 -5.66
N PHE A 25 4.10 -17.97 -5.44
CA PHE A 25 4.67 -16.70 -4.97
C PHE A 25 5.27 -16.85 -3.57
N TYR A 26 4.49 -17.38 -2.63
CA TYR A 26 4.95 -17.55 -1.24
C TYR A 26 6.06 -18.59 -1.14
N SER A 27 5.94 -19.71 -1.86
CA SER A 27 7.00 -20.73 -1.91
C SER A 27 8.30 -20.19 -2.47
N GLU A 28 8.25 -19.30 -3.43
CA GLU A 28 9.45 -18.66 -3.99
C GLU A 28 10.02 -17.62 -3.01
N CYS A 29 9.18 -16.90 -2.28
CA CYS A 29 9.62 -16.01 -1.19
C CYS A 29 10.32 -16.82 -0.09
N ASP A 30 9.73 -17.96 0.31
CA ASP A 30 10.36 -18.87 1.29
C ASP A 30 11.75 -19.34 0.82
N ARG A 31 11.85 -19.74 -0.46
CA ARG A 31 13.10 -20.24 -1.05
C ARG A 31 14.19 -19.18 -1.13
N LEU A 32 13.81 -17.94 -1.44
CA LEU A 32 14.74 -16.82 -1.62
C LEU A 32 15.01 -16.02 -0.35
N GLY A 33 14.32 -16.33 0.75
CA GLY A 33 14.45 -15.59 2.00
C GLY A 33 13.85 -14.19 1.94
N ILE A 34 12.86 -13.96 1.07
CA ILE A 34 12.15 -12.68 0.97
C ILE A 34 10.97 -12.70 1.95
N LEU A 35 10.95 -11.76 2.86
CA LEU A 35 9.84 -11.60 3.80
C LEU A 35 8.58 -11.10 3.08
N VAL A 36 7.41 -11.49 3.58
CA VAL A 36 6.12 -11.08 3.01
C VAL A 36 5.24 -10.47 4.10
N THR A 37 4.63 -9.34 3.80
CA THR A 37 3.50 -8.81 4.55
C THR A 37 2.23 -8.97 3.74
N GLN A 38 1.16 -9.42 4.36
CA GLN A 38 -0.09 -9.72 3.68
C GLN A 38 -1.23 -8.87 4.24
N ASP A 39 -1.82 -8.04 3.41
CA ASP A 39 -3.08 -7.38 3.73
C ASP A 39 -4.26 -8.31 3.38
N PHE A 40 -5.35 -8.21 4.16
CA PHE A 40 -6.64 -8.74 3.72
C PHE A 40 -7.24 -7.83 2.66
N LEU A 41 -8.14 -8.42 1.82
CA LEU A 41 -8.58 -7.82 0.57
C LEU A 41 -9.58 -6.67 0.75
N MET A 42 -9.16 -5.63 1.44
CA MET A 42 -9.87 -4.37 1.61
C MET A 42 -8.89 -3.21 1.43
N ALA A 43 -9.27 -2.20 0.66
CA ALA A 43 -8.43 -1.03 0.43
C ALA A 43 -9.26 0.23 0.14
N CYS A 44 -8.88 1.34 0.77
CA CYS A 44 -9.34 2.71 0.46
C CYS A 44 -10.85 2.83 0.26
N GLY A 45 -11.65 2.19 1.12
CA GLY A 45 -13.09 2.13 0.92
C GLY A 45 -13.90 2.05 2.19
N THR A 46 -15.21 2.13 2.01
CA THR A 46 -16.19 1.92 3.07
C THR A 46 -16.78 0.52 2.96
N TYR A 47 -16.90 -0.17 4.09
CA TYR A 47 -17.35 -1.56 4.14
C TYR A 47 -18.55 -1.72 5.07
N PRO A 48 -19.50 -2.61 4.77
CA PRO A 48 -20.74 -2.75 5.52
C PRO A 48 -20.52 -3.48 6.85
N GLU A 49 -20.17 -2.73 7.89
CA GLU A 49 -19.81 -3.26 9.21
C GLU A 49 -20.96 -3.88 10.01
N ASP A 50 -22.21 -3.65 9.60
CA ASP A 50 -23.41 -4.20 10.21
C ASP A 50 -24.09 -5.26 9.33
N ASP A 51 -23.56 -5.55 8.15
CA ASP A 51 -24.04 -6.63 7.27
C ASP A 51 -23.44 -7.96 7.71
N LYS A 52 -24.28 -8.78 8.33
CA LYS A 52 -23.87 -10.08 8.84
C LYS A 52 -23.36 -11.02 7.73
N ASP A 53 -24.00 -11.01 6.58
CA ASP A 53 -23.61 -11.86 5.44
C ASP A 53 -22.20 -11.48 4.92
N PHE A 54 -21.93 -10.18 4.84
CA PHE A 54 -20.60 -9.70 4.48
C PHE A 54 -19.56 -10.12 5.52
N LEU A 55 -19.82 -9.88 6.80
CA LEU A 55 -18.92 -10.24 7.90
C LEU A 55 -18.62 -11.74 7.95
N ASP A 56 -19.65 -12.58 7.74
CA ASP A 56 -19.49 -14.04 7.71
C ASP A 56 -18.70 -14.51 6.47
N LYS A 57 -18.88 -13.87 5.32
CA LYS A 57 -18.08 -14.15 4.09
C LYS A 57 -16.62 -13.78 4.30
N LEU A 58 -16.36 -12.59 4.84
CA LEU A 58 -15.00 -12.12 5.13
C LEU A 58 -14.31 -13.01 6.18
N SER A 59 -15.03 -13.45 7.20
CA SER A 59 -14.49 -14.39 8.20
C SER A 59 -14.08 -15.72 7.58
N ARG A 60 -14.88 -16.24 6.64
CA ARG A 60 -14.57 -17.48 5.89
C ARG A 60 -13.39 -17.31 4.96
N GLU A 61 -13.30 -16.19 4.26
CA GLU A 61 -12.16 -15.83 3.42
C GLU A 61 -10.89 -15.71 4.25
N THR A 62 -10.98 -15.00 5.38
CA THR A 62 -9.87 -14.88 6.34
C THR A 62 -9.39 -16.26 6.80
N ALA A 63 -10.30 -17.15 7.15
CA ALA A 63 -9.96 -18.51 7.58
C ALA A 63 -9.26 -19.30 6.46
N ALA A 64 -9.76 -19.21 5.24
CA ALA A 64 -9.15 -19.87 4.10
C ALA A 64 -7.74 -19.33 3.80
N GLY A 65 -7.58 -18.01 3.81
CA GLY A 65 -6.27 -17.36 3.63
C GLY A 65 -5.28 -17.72 4.74
N ALA A 66 -5.70 -17.66 5.98
CA ALA A 66 -4.85 -17.99 7.12
C ALA A 66 -4.41 -19.46 7.09
N VAL A 67 -5.32 -20.42 6.86
CA VAL A 67 -4.97 -21.83 6.77
C VAL A 67 -4.01 -22.13 5.64
N ARG A 68 -4.20 -21.46 4.50
CA ARG A 68 -3.35 -21.64 3.32
C ARG A 68 -1.93 -21.08 3.55
N LEU A 69 -1.82 -19.91 4.19
CA LEU A 69 -0.58 -19.14 4.18
C LEU A 69 0.22 -19.19 5.50
N ARG A 70 -0.40 -19.52 6.63
CA ARG A 70 0.26 -19.47 7.95
C ARG A 70 1.53 -20.32 8.10
N ASN A 71 1.72 -21.32 7.25
CA ASN A 71 2.89 -22.20 7.29
C ASN A 71 4.07 -21.69 6.45
N HIS A 72 3.90 -20.57 5.72
CA HIS A 72 5.01 -19.95 4.99
C HIS A 72 5.91 -19.17 5.95
N PRO A 73 7.20 -19.55 6.09
CA PRO A 73 8.12 -18.82 6.95
C PRO A 73 8.42 -17.40 6.47
N SER A 74 8.25 -17.13 5.19
CA SER A 74 8.38 -15.80 4.61
C SER A 74 7.32 -14.82 5.15
N LEU A 75 6.12 -15.27 5.47
CA LEU A 75 5.03 -14.43 5.94
C LEU A 75 5.29 -13.95 7.38
N VAL A 76 5.51 -12.65 7.57
CA VAL A 76 5.92 -12.08 8.85
C VAL A 76 4.79 -11.43 9.64
N TRP A 77 3.82 -10.79 8.98
CA TRP A 77 2.62 -10.29 9.65
C TRP A 77 1.43 -10.16 8.69
N TRP A 78 0.25 -10.04 9.30
CA TRP A 78 -1.01 -9.76 8.64
C TRP A 78 -1.43 -8.31 8.88
N SER A 79 -2.00 -7.66 7.87
CA SER A 79 -2.71 -6.38 8.01
C SER A 79 -4.18 -6.56 7.69
N GLY A 80 -5.06 -5.98 8.49
CA GLY A 80 -6.50 -6.13 8.34
C GLY A 80 -7.05 -5.47 7.08
N ASP A 81 -6.45 -4.35 6.66
CA ASP A 81 -6.81 -3.63 5.45
C ASP A 81 -5.69 -2.69 5.00
N ASN A 82 -5.88 -2.07 3.82
CA ASN A 82 -5.12 -0.93 3.37
C ASN A 82 -5.93 0.35 3.51
N GLU A 83 -5.49 1.26 4.35
CA GLU A 83 -5.93 2.65 4.47
C GLU A 83 -7.41 2.91 4.82
N ASN A 84 -8.22 1.91 5.14
CA ASN A 84 -9.62 2.16 5.54
C ASN A 84 -9.72 3.07 6.75
N ALA A 85 -8.80 2.96 7.69
CA ALA A 85 -8.74 3.82 8.87
C ALA A 85 -8.27 5.26 8.54
N VAL A 86 -7.59 5.45 7.43
CA VAL A 86 -7.08 6.75 7.00
C VAL A 86 -8.22 7.68 6.60
N ASP A 87 -9.17 7.21 5.83
CA ASP A 87 -10.35 7.98 5.44
C ASP A 87 -11.14 8.49 6.65
N GLY A 88 -11.29 7.65 7.67
CA GLY A 88 -11.93 8.03 8.93
C GLY A 88 -11.17 9.10 9.69
N TYR A 89 -9.84 9.07 9.63
CA TYR A 89 -9.01 10.07 10.30
C TYR A 89 -9.11 11.45 9.65
N PHE A 90 -9.01 11.54 8.32
CA PHE A 90 -9.11 12.81 7.60
C PHE A 90 -10.49 13.45 7.75
N ASN A 91 -11.54 12.67 7.70
CA ASN A 91 -12.91 13.14 7.81
C ASN A 91 -13.35 13.38 9.26
N LYS A 92 -12.52 13.10 10.28
CA LYS A 92 -12.81 13.25 11.72
C LYS A 92 -14.16 12.64 12.15
N LYS A 93 -14.61 11.61 11.43
CA LYS A 93 -15.88 10.92 11.66
C LYS A 93 -15.62 9.43 11.88
N SER A 94 -16.55 8.76 12.54
CA SER A 94 -16.62 7.31 12.44
C SER A 94 -16.87 6.96 10.98
N PHE A 95 -16.03 6.13 10.39
CA PHE A 95 -16.17 5.74 9.00
C PHE A 95 -16.85 4.37 8.90
N PRO A 96 -17.70 4.15 7.89
CA PRO A 96 -18.27 2.84 7.64
C PRO A 96 -17.18 1.81 7.40
N GLY A 97 -17.22 0.70 8.13
CA GLY A 97 -16.23 -0.36 8.03
C GLY A 97 -15.16 -0.36 9.12
N LYS A 98 -15.14 0.64 10.02
CA LYS A 98 -14.19 0.73 11.13
C LYS A 98 -14.08 -0.55 11.96
N THR A 99 -15.19 -1.22 12.18
CA THR A 99 -15.26 -2.39 13.03
C THR A 99 -15.19 -3.72 12.27
N VAL A 100 -15.17 -3.69 10.94
CA VAL A 100 -15.14 -4.91 10.09
C VAL A 100 -13.97 -5.81 10.45
N VAL A 101 -12.77 -5.24 10.52
CA VAL A 101 -11.55 -5.99 10.84
C VAL A 101 -11.63 -6.63 12.21
N SER A 102 -12.12 -5.89 13.22
CA SER A 102 -12.28 -6.38 14.59
C SER A 102 -13.37 -7.44 14.72
N LYS A 103 -14.44 -7.35 13.92
CA LYS A 103 -15.57 -8.30 13.93
C LYS A 103 -15.29 -9.59 13.16
N SER A 104 -14.53 -9.52 12.08
CA SER A 104 -14.40 -10.64 11.11
C SER A 104 -12.98 -11.22 11.01
N ILE A 105 -11.95 -10.39 10.94
CA ILE A 105 -10.58 -10.83 10.69
C ILE A 105 -9.86 -11.19 12.00
N ALA A 106 -9.83 -10.25 12.93
CA ALA A 106 -9.09 -10.43 14.19
C ALA A 106 -9.49 -11.70 14.98
N PRO A 107 -10.79 -12.04 15.15
CA PRO A 107 -11.18 -13.25 15.87
C PRO A 107 -10.75 -14.54 15.16
N VAL A 108 -10.67 -14.52 13.85
CA VAL A 108 -10.24 -15.68 13.05
C VAL A 108 -8.74 -15.88 13.18
N LEU A 109 -7.96 -14.81 13.02
CA LEU A 109 -6.50 -14.88 13.13
C LEU A 109 -6.05 -15.24 14.53
N SER A 110 -6.69 -14.70 15.57
CA SER A 110 -6.35 -15.06 16.97
C SER A 110 -6.52 -16.55 17.26
N ARG A 111 -7.35 -17.25 16.49
CA ARG A 111 -7.56 -18.71 16.60
C ARG A 111 -6.65 -19.51 15.67
N LEU A 112 -6.43 -19.05 14.44
CA LEU A 112 -5.76 -19.84 13.40
C LEU A 112 -4.27 -19.55 13.24
N ASP A 113 -3.82 -18.34 13.61
CA ASP A 113 -2.42 -17.91 13.54
C ASP A 113 -2.07 -16.92 14.69
N PRO A 114 -2.24 -17.33 15.95
CA PRO A 114 -2.14 -16.44 17.12
C PRO A 114 -0.72 -15.94 17.41
N GLN A 115 0.28 -16.55 16.82
CA GLN A 115 1.69 -16.21 17.07
C GLN A 115 2.23 -15.16 16.10
N ARG A 116 1.57 -14.98 14.95
CA ARG A 116 1.99 -14.02 13.97
C ARG A 116 1.47 -12.63 14.32
N ALA A 117 2.30 -11.62 14.12
CA ALA A 117 1.89 -10.24 14.32
C ALA A 117 0.71 -9.89 13.42
N PHE A 118 -0.25 -9.17 13.98
CA PHE A 118 -1.42 -8.69 13.28
C PHE A 118 -1.63 -7.20 13.55
N LEU A 119 -1.70 -6.42 12.47
CA LEU A 119 -2.02 -5.00 12.48
C LEU A 119 -3.45 -4.81 11.99
N LEU A 120 -4.24 -3.98 12.66
CA LEU A 120 -5.64 -3.78 12.28
C LEU A 120 -5.80 -3.10 10.91
N SER A 121 -4.79 -2.33 10.49
CA SER A 121 -4.76 -1.63 9.20
C SER A 121 -3.31 -1.40 8.77
N SER A 122 -3.09 -0.97 7.56
CA SER A 122 -1.84 -0.37 7.10
C SER A 122 -2.17 0.98 6.45
N PRO A 123 -1.69 2.12 7.00
CA PRO A 123 -0.81 2.30 8.16
C PRO A 123 -1.53 2.02 9.50
N TYR A 124 -0.77 1.74 10.55
CA TYR A 124 -1.31 1.50 11.87
C TYR A 124 -0.36 1.93 12.98
N GLY A 125 -0.89 2.63 13.97
CA GLY A 125 -0.19 2.99 15.19
C GLY A 125 0.09 4.49 15.34
N GLY A 126 0.47 4.85 16.57
CA GLY A 126 0.83 6.22 16.93
C GLY A 126 -0.33 7.16 17.20
N VAL A 127 0.04 8.33 17.78
CA VAL A 127 -0.86 9.45 17.99
C VAL A 127 -0.11 10.72 17.54
N PRO A 128 -0.54 11.40 16.48
CA PRO A 128 -1.70 11.05 15.66
C PRO A 128 -1.51 9.69 14.95
N PHE A 129 -2.62 9.09 14.59
CA PHE A 129 -2.66 7.89 13.76
C PHE A 129 -1.77 8.07 12.54
N LYS A 130 -0.83 7.39 12.17
CA LYS A 130 0.22 7.58 11.17
C LYS A 130 1.52 8.21 11.69
N SER A 131 1.73 8.22 12.99
CA SER A 131 3.00 8.71 13.50
C SER A 131 4.17 7.95 12.86
N ALA A 132 5.13 8.69 12.32
CA ALA A 132 6.35 8.10 11.76
C ALA A 132 7.15 7.30 12.81
N THR A 133 6.91 7.53 14.07
CA THR A 133 7.68 6.94 15.18
C THR A 133 7.06 5.67 15.76
N CYS A 134 5.86 5.28 15.34
CA CYS A 134 5.13 4.17 15.92
C CYS A 134 4.38 3.39 14.84
N GLY A 135 4.59 2.07 14.78
CA GLY A 135 3.91 1.19 13.83
C GLY A 135 4.38 1.32 12.39
N THR A 136 3.53 0.91 11.48
CA THR A 136 3.71 1.12 10.04
C THR A 136 3.23 2.50 9.64
N THR A 137 3.89 3.12 8.69
CA THR A 137 3.42 4.37 8.09
C THR A 137 3.30 4.23 6.58
N HIS A 138 2.48 5.08 5.98
CA HIS A 138 2.40 5.26 4.56
C HIS A 138 2.81 6.67 4.24
N ASN A 139 3.70 6.83 3.25
CA ASN A 139 3.97 8.06 2.59
C ASN A 139 4.38 9.23 3.53
N THR A 140 5.44 9.89 3.20
CA THR A 140 5.83 11.16 3.81
C THR A 140 4.79 12.26 3.59
N ALA A 141 4.04 12.19 2.50
CA ALA A 141 2.98 13.14 2.17
C ALA A 141 1.86 13.24 3.21
N TYR A 142 1.65 12.22 4.03
CA TYR A 142 0.74 12.30 5.15
C TYR A 142 1.27 13.13 6.33
N LEU A 143 2.51 13.54 6.27
CA LEU A 143 3.19 14.28 7.32
C LEU A 143 3.34 15.77 6.97
N GLY A 144 3.01 16.17 5.76
CA GLY A 144 2.91 17.51 5.25
C GLY A 144 1.86 17.61 4.15
N ASP A 145 1.57 18.78 3.69
CA ASP A 145 0.68 18.97 2.56
C ASP A 145 1.38 18.50 1.28
N TRP A 146 1.02 17.30 0.82
CA TRP A 146 1.54 16.70 -0.42
C TRP A 146 1.51 17.67 -1.61
N PHE A 147 0.51 18.54 -1.64
CA PHE A 147 0.33 19.51 -2.69
C PHE A 147 1.32 20.69 -2.62
N ASP A 148 1.83 21.01 -1.44
CA ASP A 148 2.83 22.06 -1.27
C ASP A 148 4.21 21.65 -1.82
N PHE A 149 4.51 20.35 -1.86
CA PHE A 149 5.73 19.83 -2.49
C PHE A 149 5.75 20.01 -4.01
N VAL A 150 4.59 20.02 -4.64
CA VAL A 150 4.48 20.12 -6.10
C VAL A 150 4.48 21.57 -6.57
N SER A 151 4.17 22.53 -5.70
CA SER A 151 3.87 23.90 -6.09
C SER A 151 5.05 24.87 -6.08
N GLY A 152 6.27 24.44 -5.81
CA GLY A 152 7.38 25.39 -5.88
C GLY A 152 8.73 24.95 -5.30
N GLU A 153 8.86 23.76 -4.80
CA GLU A 153 10.12 23.28 -4.26
C GLU A 153 10.92 22.46 -5.30
N THR A 154 12.22 22.48 -5.16
CA THR A 154 13.09 21.72 -6.06
C THR A 154 13.03 20.22 -5.72
N PRO A 155 13.33 19.29 -6.66
CA PRO A 155 13.48 17.87 -6.36
C PRO A 155 14.44 17.59 -5.20
N PHE A 156 15.43 18.43 -5.00
CA PHE A 156 16.40 18.33 -3.92
C PHE A 156 15.75 18.56 -2.55
N ASP A 157 14.80 19.49 -2.43
CA ASP A 157 14.09 19.75 -1.19
C ASP A 157 13.18 18.59 -0.82
N TYR A 158 12.56 17.92 -1.79
CA TYR A 158 11.78 16.72 -1.58
C TYR A 158 12.63 15.58 -0.96
N TYR A 159 13.82 15.32 -1.47
CA TYR A 159 14.73 14.33 -0.89
C TYR A 159 15.15 14.70 0.54
N ASN A 160 15.43 15.97 0.80
CA ASN A 160 15.77 16.44 2.14
C ASN A 160 14.61 16.24 3.11
N GLU A 161 13.37 16.51 2.70
CA GLU A 161 12.20 16.25 3.53
C GLU A 161 12.01 14.75 3.81
N ILE A 162 12.09 13.89 2.80
CA ILE A 162 12.04 12.43 3.00
C ILE A 162 13.07 11.99 4.03
N ASN A 163 14.29 12.49 3.95
CA ASN A 163 15.38 12.12 4.85
C ASN A 163 15.20 12.64 6.29
N ARG A 164 14.33 13.61 6.52
CA ARG A 164 13.98 14.09 7.88
C ARG A 164 12.99 13.17 8.59
N TYR A 165 12.27 12.33 7.87
CA TYR A 165 11.29 11.44 8.46
C TYR A 165 11.93 10.15 8.95
N LEU A 166 11.99 10.01 10.27
CA LEU A 166 12.52 8.82 10.93
C LEU A 166 11.40 7.78 11.11
N SER A 167 10.81 7.34 10.02
CA SER A 167 9.86 6.24 10.06
C SER A 167 10.54 4.94 10.47
N ARG A 168 9.96 4.22 11.43
CA ARG A 168 10.45 2.89 11.81
C ARG A 168 10.20 1.85 10.74
N PHE A 169 9.07 1.96 10.04
CA PHE A 169 8.71 1.10 8.95
C PHE A 169 7.76 1.83 8.00
N MET A 170 8.21 2.04 6.78
CA MET A 170 7.42 2.64 5.71
C MET A 170 6.80 1.47 4.92
N ALA A 171 5.53 1.17 5.20
CA ALA A 171 4.83 0.06 4.55
C ALA A 171 4.42 0.38 3.12
N GLU A 172 4.28 1.67 2.81
CA GLU A 172 3.96 2.16 1.47
C GLU A 172 4.59 3.54 1.27
N GLN A 173 5.42 3.64 0.26
CA GLN A 173 5.98 4.91 -0.19
C GLN A 173 5.60 5.08 -1.66
N PRO A 174 4.55 5.83 -1.97
CA PRO A 174 4.23 6.09 -3.36
C PRO A 174 5.36 6.91 -3.98
N SER A 175 5.97 6.35 -4.99
CA SER A 175 6.80 7.09 -5.92
C SER A 175 6.11 7.02 -7.28
N TYR A 176 5.72 8.16 -7.78
CA TYR A 176 5.17 8.25 -9.10
C TYR A 176 6.33 8.36 -10.08
N GLY A 177 6.53 7.32 -10.84
CA GLY A 177 7.53 7.27 -11.90
C GLY A 177 6.89 6.86 -13.21
N LEU A 178 7.42 7.39 -14.30
CA LEU A 178 7.03 6.93 -15.62
C LEU A 178 7.51 5.49 -15.84
N SER A 179 6.72 4.73 -16.58
CA SER A 179 7.19 3.46 -17.14
C SER A 179 8.40 3.69 -18.04
N PHE A 180 9.21 2.65 -18.24
CA PHE A 180 10.32 2.75 -19.18
C PHE A 180 9.87 3.27 -20.54
N VAL A 181 10.66 4.16 -21.15
CA VAL A 181 10.38 4.74 -22.47
C VAL A 181 10.10 3.66 -23.52
N SER A 182 10.81 2.54 -23.49
CA SER A 182 10.56 1.39 -24.37
C SER A 182 9.16 0.77 -24.20
N SER A 183 8.57 0.88 -23.02
CA SER A 183 7.21 0.43 -22.75
C SER A 183 6.18 1.46 -23.23
N LEU A 184 6.43 2.73 -22.96
CA LEU A 184 5.57 3.83 -23.41
C LEU A 184 5.49 3.90 -24.95
N LYS A 185 6.61 3.72 -25.66
CA LYS A 185 6.67 3.68 -27.13
C LYS A 185 5.84 2.58 -27.79
N LYS A 186 5.29 1.64 -27.04
CA LYS A 186 4.36 0.62 -27.56
C LYS A 186 2.97 1.17 -27.85
N PHE A 187 2.60 2.31 -27.27
CA PHE A 187 1.26 2.88 -27.36
C PHE A 187 1.23 4.42 -27.41
N MET A 188 2.39 5.07 -27.32
CA MET A 188 2.55 6.52 -27.34
C MET A 188 3.62 6.92 -28.36
N THR A 189 3.48 8.09 -28.95
CA THR A 189 4.51 8.71 -29.81
C THR A 189 5.60 9.37 -28.96
N ASP A 190 6.74 9.72 -29.57
CA ASP A 190 7.79 10.47 -28.89
C ASP A 190 7.29 11.86 -28.45
N GLU A 191 6.42 12.48 -29.24
CA GLU A 191 5.79 13.76 -28.88
C GLU A 191 4.88 13.62 -27.64
N ASP A 192 4.13 12.53 -27.53
CA ASP A 192 3.30 12.26 -26.36
C ASP A 192 4.14 12.00 -25.10
N ILE A 193 5.27 11.31 -25.26
CA ILE A 193 6.14 10.92 -24.12
C ILE A 193 6.94 12.12 -23.61
N PHE A 194 7.50 12.93 -24.51
CA PHE A 194 8.41 14.01 -24.16
C PHE A 194 7.78 15.40 -24.23
N GLY A 195 6.55 15.51 -24.74
CA GLY A 195 5.81 16.76 -24.86
C GLY A 195 5.11 17.15 -23.55
N LYS A 196 5.25 18.42 -23.14
CA LYS A 196 4.65 18.92 -21.88
C LYS A 196 3.11 18.97 -21.87
N ASN A 197 2.44 18.82 -22.99
CA ASN A 197 0.99 18.99 -23.15
C ASN A 197 0.33 17.87 -23.96
N SER A 198 0.69 16.64 -23.70
CA SER A 198 0.08 15.49 -24.36
C SER A 198 -1.22 15.07 -23.69
N ASP A 199 -2.34 15.12 -24.39
CA ASP A 199 -3.64 14.60 -23.93
C ASP A 199 -3.57 13.09 -23.71
N ILE A 200 -2.72 12.39 -24.46
CA ILE A 200 -2.47 10.95 -24.30
C ILE A 200 -1.78 10.67 -22.96
N MET A 201 -0.76 11.45 -22.63
CA MET A 201 -0.09 11.33 -21.33
C MET A 201 -1.06 11.63 -20.20
N GLU A 202 -1.88 12.67 -20.31
CA GLU A 202 -2.89 13.01 -19.32
C GLU A 202 -3.91 11.90 -19.15
N TYR A 203 -4.37 11.30 -20.24
CA TYR A 203 -5.27 10.14 -20.20
C TYR A 203 -4.67 8.97 -19.43
N HIS A 204 -3.38 8.69 -19.59
CA HIS A 204 -2.70 7.60 -18.88
C HIS A 204 -2.30 7.93 -17.43
N CYS A 205 -2.35 9.20 -17.04
CA CYS A 205 -2.07 9.67 -15.67
C CYS A 205 -3.35 9.96 -14.88
N GLN A 206 -4.42 9.22 -15.09
CA GLN A 206 -5.79 9.50 -14.66
C GLN A 206 -6.01 9.72 -13.15
N ASN A 207 -5.14 9.22 -12.31
CA ASN A 207 -5.44 9.15 -10.88
C ASN A 207 -5.01 10.38 -10.08
N ASN A 208 -4.31 11.32 -10.69
CA ASN A 208 -3.91 12.54 -9.99
C ASN A 208 -3.71 13.69 -10.97
N PRO A 209 -4.51 14.75 -10.87
CA PRO A 209 -4.37 15.93 -11.72
C PRO A 209 -2.99 16.61 -11.58
N CYS A 210 -2.30 16.41 -10.45
CA CYS A 210 -0.95 16.93 -10.22
C CYS A 210 0.15 15.97 -10.73
N LEU A 211 -0.19 14.77 -11.16
CA LEU A 211 0.80 13.75 -11.52
C LEU A 211 1.64 14.17 -12.72
N LYS A 212 1.02 14.77 -13.71
CA LYS A 212 1.70 15.27 -14.93
C LYS A 212 2.77 16.31 -14.58
N GLU A 213 2.41 17.29 -13.77
CA GLU A 213 3.33 18.34 -13.33
C GLU A 213 4.46 17.77 -12.46
N THR A 214 4.12 16.85 -11.58
CA THR A 214 5.10 16.13 -10.74
C THR A 214 6.07 15.32 -11.59
N ILE A 215 5.57 14.53 -12.55
CA ILE A 215 6.39 13.70 -13.43
C ILE A 215 7.37 14.57 -14.22
N PHE A 216 6.91 15.69 -14.80
CA PHE A 216 7.78 16.58 -15.55
C PHE A 216 8.78 17.33 -14.66
N ALA A 217 8.40 17.69 -13.44
CA ALA A 217 9.31 18.34 -12.50
C ALA A 217 10.48 17.42 -12.04
N TYR A 218 10.27 16.09 -12.06
CA TYR A 218 11.29 15.11 -11.64
C TYR A 218 12.02 14.41 -12.79
N SER A 219 11.66 14.69 -14.03
CA SER A 219 12.29 14.09 -15.21
C SER A 219 13.30 15.01 -15.91
N GLU A 220 13.44 16.25 -15.48
CA GLU A 220 14.48 17.20 -15.90
C GLU A 220 15.70 17.06 -14.98
#